data_db04ebec7851642dabd4b4b36991645a
#
_entry.id   db04ebec7851642dabd4b4b36991645a
#
_cell.length_a   1.000
_cell.length_b   1.000
_cell.length_c   1.000
_cell.angle_alpha   90.00
_cell.angle_beta   90.00
_cell.angle_gamma   90.00
#
_symmetry.space_group_name_H-M   'P 1'
#
loop_
_entity.id
_entity.type
_entity.pdbx_description
1 polymer ?
#
loop_
_entity_poly.entity_id
_entity_poly.type
_entity_poly.pdbx_seq_one_letter_code
_entity_poly.pdbx_strand_id
1 'polypeptide(L)'
;MSIDLIPVLAEYNETIWPLQIVAYLLAGFLLYFAVRPRDYSTRIIAGILGLFWLWTGLAFFLPYAVEYTPTYYFSVLFAFQGGLFLFHALRPTVELSCACRRDVYNIMGLVLILYALAGYPLVTWLAGRGYPEMATFAVTPCPLTVFTFGIFLLTDRHVPYYLLVIPVLWAVSGVVWIGNGMVEDVGLVLSGVVGLGLLLYRDATRPEPTPEDRIANAYR
;
A
#
# COMPACT_ATOMS: atom_id res chain seq x y z
N MET A 1 -6.64 -22.67 -15.87
CA MET A 1 -7.69 -21.76 -16.33
C MET A 1 -7.23 -20.38 -15.97
N SER A 2 -6.83 -19.57 -16.95
CA SER A 2 -6.42 -18.17 -16.73
C SER A 2 -7.69 -17.34 -16.53
N ILE A 3 -7.79 -16.62 -15.42
CA ILE A 3 -8.88 -15.64 -15.25
C ILE A 3 -8.53 -14.44 -16.11
N ASP A 4 -9.47 -14.04 -16.94
CA ASP A 4 -9.42 -12.71 -17.54
C ASP A 4 -9.85 -11.68 -16.48
N LEU A 5 -8.87 -10.94 -15.96
CA LEU A 5 -9.08 -9.95 -14.89
C LEU A 5 -9.75 -8.67 -15.39
N ILE A 6 -9.71 -8.40 -16.69
CA ILE A 6 -10.20 -7.12 -17.24
C ILE A 6 -11.71 -6.97 -17.03
N PRO A 7 -12.56 -7.97 -17.39
CA PRO A 7 -14.00 -7.90 -17.11
C PRO A 7 -14.31 -7.82 -15.60
N VAL A 8 -13.56 -8.55 -14.78
CA VAL A 8 -13.71 -8.52 -13.32
C VAL A 8 -13.45 -7.13 -12.76
N LEU A 9 -12.39 -6.46 -13.22
CA LEU A 9 -12.09 -5.07 -12.82
C LEU A 9 -13.18 -4.11 -13.27
N ALA A 10 -13.70 -4.27 -14.49
CA ALA A 10 -14.76 -3.41 -15.02
C ALA A 10 -16.04 -3.51 -14.18
N GLU A 11 -16.54 -4.73 -13.97
CA GLU A 11 -17.74 -4.97 -13.15
C GLU A 11 -17.57 -4.45 -11.72
N TYR A 12 -16.43 -4.75 -11.11
CA TYR A 12 -16.14 -4.28 -9.76
C TYR A 12 -16.11 -2.75 -9.67
N ASN A 13 -15.39 -2.08 -10.57
CA ASN A 13 -15.27 -0.63 -10.56
C ASN A 13 -16.60 0.08 -10.77
N GLU A 14 -17.46 -0.44 -11.64
CA GLU A 14 -18.81 0.08 -11.84
C GLU A 14 -19.70 -0.13 -10.62
N THR A 15 -19.61 -1.30 -9.99
CA THR A 15 -20.39 -1.65 -8.79
C THR A 15 -20.08 -0.76 -7.60
N ILE A 16 -18.78 -0.43 -7.39
CA ILE A 16 -18.37 0.36 -6.22
C ILE A 16 -18.33 1.88 -6.45
N TRP A 17 -18.68 2.33 -7.66
CA TRP A 17 -18.75 3.77 -7.92
C TRP A 17 -19.82 4.44 -7.01
N PRO A 18 -19.55 5.56 -6.32
CA PRO A 18 -18.35 6.45 -6.40
C PRO A 18 -17.31 6.24 -5.25
N LEU A 19 -17.19 5.07 -4.65
CA LEU A 19 -16.31 4.84 -3.51
C LEU A 19 -14.81 5.06 -3.83
N GLN A 20 -14.42 4.99 -5.10
CA GLN A 20 -13.06 5.35 -5.52
C GLN A 20 -12.72 6.80 -5.14
N ILE A 21 -13.70 7.73 -5.25
CA ILE A 21 -13.49 9.13 -4.82
C ILE A 21 -13.19 9.18 -3.31
N VAL A 22 -13.95 8.43 -2.51
CA VAL A 22 -13.74 8.35 -1.06
C VAL A 22 -12.35 7.79 -0.75
N ALA A 23 -11.90 6.78 -1.50
CA ALA A 23 -10.56 6.21 -1.32
C ALA A 23 -9.45 7.24 -1.58
N TYR A 24 -9.54 8.04 -2.65
CA TYR A 24 -8.60 9.13 -2.92
C TYR A 24 -8.64 10.23 -1.86
N LEU A 25 -9.82 10.61 -1.35
CA LEU A 25 -9.95 11.57 -0.26
C LEU A 25 -9.31 11.05 1.03
N LEU A 26 -9.52 9.78 1.36
CA LEU A 26 -8.88 9.14 2.52
C LEU A 26 -7.36 9.05 2.35
N ALA A 27 -6.85 8.79 1.13
CA ALA A 27 -5.41 8.85 0.86
C ALA A 27 -4.85 10.25 1.08
N GLY A 28 -5.52 11.29 0.58
CA GLY A 28 -5.13 12.68 0.81
C GLY A 28 -5.10 13.03 2.31
N PHE A 29 -6.11 12.57 3.05
CA PHE A 29 -6.18 12.73 4.50
C PHE A 29 -5.04 11.99 5.23
N LEU A 30 -4.76 10.74 4.84
CA LEU A 30 -3.63 9.97 5.34
C LEU A 30 -2.30 10.70 5.08
N LEU A 31 -2.07 11.17 3.85
CA LEU A 31 -0.85 11.88 3.47
C LEU A 31 -0.71 13.21 4.22
N TYR A 32 -1.81 13.91 4.50
CA TYR A 32 -1.78 15.10 5.35
C TYR A 32 -1.21 14.79 6.73
N PHE A 33 -1.66 13.70 7.38
CA PHE A 33 -1.12 13.29 8.69
C PHE A 33 0.27 12.68 8.61
N ALA A 34 0.66 12.11 7.47
CA ALA A 34 2.03 11.68 7.25
C ALA A 34 3.01 12.87 7.23
N VAL A 35 2.67 13.95 6.51
CA VAL A 35 3.52 15.14 6.34
C VAL A 35 3.40 16.14 7.51
N ARG A 36 2.26 16.18 8.18
CA ARG A 36 1.99 17.04 9.35
C ARG A 36 1.76 16.18 10.59
N PRO A 37 2.83 15.58 11.15
CA PRO A 37 2.70 14.61 12.24
C PRO A 37 2.08 15.24 13.50
N ARG A 38 1.22 14.47 14.14
CA ARG A 38 0.59 14.71 15.43
C ARG A 38 0.69 13.43 16.26
N ASP A 39 0.50 13.49 17.54
CA ASP A 39 0.58 12.34 18.45
C ASP A 39 -0.30 11.15 18.04
N TYR A 40 -1.37 11.42 17.32
CA TYR A 40 -2.31 10.42 16.82
C TYR A 40 -2.15 10.07 15.32
N SER A 41 -1.17 10.67 14.61
CA SER A 41 -0.98 10.46 13.16
C SER A 41 -0.80 8.99 12.80
N THR A 42 0.04 8.26 13.53
CA THR A 42 0.27 6.83 13.30
C THR A 42 -1.02 6.01 13.39
N ARG A 43 -1.90 6.35 14.34
CA ARG A 43 -3.20 5.67 14.48
C ARG A 43 -4.10 5.90 13.28
N ILE A 44 -4.14 7.12 12.77
CA ILE A 44 -4.92 7.49 11.58
C ILE A 44 -4.34 6.80 10.34
N ILE A 45 -3.02 6.89 10.13
CA ILE A 45 -2.35 6.30 8.97
C ILE A 45 -2.57 4.78 8.96
N ALA A 46 -2.28 4.11 10.07
CA ALA A 46 -2.48 2.67 10.18
C ALA A 46 -3.96 2.27 10.09
N GLY A 47 -4.86 3.07 10.66
CA GLY A 47 -6.31 2.84 10.56
C GLY A 47 -6.81 2.90 9.13
N ILE A 48 -6.42 3.92 8.35
CA ILE A 48 -6.81 4.06 6.94
C ILE A 48 -6.19 2.94 6.09
N LEU A 49 -4.91 2.62 6.28
CA LEU A 49 -4.28 1.47 5.60
C LEU A 49 -5.03 0.18 5.94
N GLY A 50 -5.37 -0.02 7.21
CA GLY A 50 -6.14 -1.18 7.66
C GLY A 50 -7.49 -1.29 6.94
N LEU A 51 -8.22 -0.17 6.81
CA LEU A 51 -9.47 -0.13 6.06
C LEU A 51 -9.29 -0.48 4.58
N PHE A 52 -8.26 0.05 3.91
CA PHE A 52 -7.98 -0.25 2.51
C PHE A 52 -7.64 -1.73 2.28
N TRP A 53 -6.80 -2.30 3.15
CA TRP A 53 -6.44 -3.71 3.07
C TRP A 53 -7.63 -4.63 3.38
N LEU A 54 -8.46 -4.31 4.38
CA LEU A 54 -9.70 -5.04 4.66
C LEU A 54 -10.69 -4.94 3.51
N TRP A 55 -10.88 -3.72 2.97
CA TRP A 55 -11.76 -3.52 1.81
C TRP A 55 -11.33 -4.40 0.64
N THR A 56 -10.05 -4.37 0.28
CA THR A 56 -9.53 -5.18 -0.82
C THR A 56 -9.71 -6.67 -0.55
N GLY A 57 -9.48 -7.14 0.67
CA GLY A 57 -9.72 -8.53 1.04
C GLY A 57 -11.18 -8.94 0.93
N LEU A 58 -12.09 -8.13 1.47
CA LEU A 58 -13.49 -8.51 1.65
C LEU A 58 -14.39 -8.10 0.48
N ALA A 59 -14.12 -6.95 -0.15
CA ALA A 59 -14.96 -6.43 -1.22
C ALA A 59 -14.43 -6.72 -2.62
N PHE A 60 -13.08 -6.86 -2.79
CA PHE A 60 -12.50 -7.19 -4.09
C PHE A 60 -12.31 -8.71 -4.25
N PHE A 61 -11.67 -9.41 -3.31
CA PHE A 61 -11.35 -10.83 -3.50
C PHE A 61 -12.49 -11.77 -3.10
N LEU A 62 -13.18 -11.52 -1.99
CA LEU A 62 -14.16 -12.47 -1.45
C LEU A 62 -15.34 -12.75 -2.38
N PRO A 63 -15.93 -11.78 -3.10
CA PRO A 63 -17.04 -12.05 -4.00
C PRO A 63 -16.71 -13.06 -5.10
N TYR A 64 -15.47 -13.06 -5.59
CA TYR A 64 -15.00 -13.95 -6.66
C TYR A 64 -14.45 -15.29 -6.13
N ALA A 65 -14.48 -15.53 -4.84
CA ALA A 65 -13.94 -16.76 -4.22
C ALA A 65 -14.78 -18.01 -4.55
N VAL A 66 -16.05 -17.83 -4.89
CA VAL A 66 -16.95 -18.93 -5.27
C VAL A 66 -16.57 -19.48 -6.65
N GLU A 67 -16.20 -18.60 -7.58
CA GLU A 67 -15.88 -18.96 -8.96
C GLU A 67 -14.40 -19.36 -9.10
N TYR A 68 -13.54 -18.77 -8.29
CA TYR A 68 -12.10 -18.98 -8.34
C TYR A 68 -11.48 -19.14 -6.95
N THR A 69 -11.28 -20.38 -6.53
CA THR A 69 -10.76 -20.73 -5.19
C THR A 69 -9.51 -19.96 -4.73
N PRO A 70 -8.48 -19.65 -5.58
CA PRO A 70 -7.34 -18.86 -5.13
C PRO A 70 -7.70 -17.48 -4.56
N THR A 71 -8.78 -16.84 -5.01
CA THR A 71 -9.21 -15.54 -4.47
C THR A 71 -9.65 -15.61 -3.01
N TYR A 72 -10.12 -16.78 -2.55
CA TYR A 72 -10.40 -17.00 -1.12
C TYR A 72 -9.13 -16.85 -0.26
N TYR A 73 -8.03 -17.44 -0.69
CA TYR A 73 -6.77 -17.32 0.04
C TYR A 73 -6.23 -15.88 0.01
N PHE A 74 -6.39 -15.18 -1.12
CA PHE A 74 -6.04 -13.76 -1.21
C PHE A 74 -6.93 -12.91 -0.32
N SER A 75 -8.24 -13.19 -0.26
CA SER A 75 -9.18 -12.51 0.64
C SER A 75 -8.71 -12.63 2.10
N VAL A 76 -8.42 -13.84 2.57
CA VAL A 76 -7.94 -14.07 3.94
C VAL A 76 -6.61 -13.35 4.19
N LEU A 77 -5.67 -13.40 3.24
CA LEU A 77 -4.36 -12.76 3.34
C LEU A 77 -4.49 -11.25 3.49
N PHE A 78 -5.30 -10.62 2.63
CA PHE A 78 -5.52 -9.17 2.67
C PHE A 78 -6.32 -8.72 3.88
N ALA A 79 -7.34 -9.47 4.28
CA ALA A 79 -8.09 -9.19 5.50
C ALA A 79 -7.20 -9.32 6.76
N PHE A 80 -6.30 -10.31 6.79
CA PHE A 80 -5.33 -10.46 7.87
C PHE A 80 -4.35 -9.28 7.92
N GLN A 81 -3.81 -8.84 6.77
CA GLN A 81 -2.96 -7.64 6.69
C GLN A 81 -3.70 -6.40 7.19
N GLY A 82 -4.97 -6.22 6.80
CA GLY A 82 -5.82 -5.15 7.31
C GLY A 82 -5.96 -5.21 8.84
N GLY A 83 -6.17 -6.41 9.39
CA GLY A 83 -6.20 -6.66 10.83
C GLY A 83 -4.88 -6.28 11.52
N LEU A 84 -3.72 -6.60 10.92
CA LEU A 84 -2.41 -6.20 11.44
C LEU A 84 -2.24 -4.67 11.48
N PHE A 85 -2.69 -3.95 10.45
CA PHE A 85 -2.69 -2.49 10.46
C PHE A 85 -3.62 -1.91 11.52
N LEU A 86 -4.82 -2.45 11.69
CA LEU A 86 -5.74 -2.02 12.74
C LEU A 86 -5.18 -2.32 14.15
N PHE A 87 -4.53 -3.47 14.33
CA PHE A 87 -3.81 -3.77 15.57
C PHE A 87 -2.72 -2.72 15.84
N HIS A 88 -1.93 -2.36 14.80
CA HIS A 88 -0.91 -1.30 14.93
C HIS A 88 -1.54 0.07 15.22
N ALA A 89 -2.71 0.39 14.67
CA ALA A 89 -3.44 1.62 14.97
C ALA A 89 -3.86 1.69 16.45
N LEU A 90 -4.27 0.57 17.04
CA LEU A 90 -4.66 0.49 18.44
C LEU A 90 -3.46 0.52 19.39
N ARG A 91 -2.36 -0.15 18.99
CA ARG A 91 -1.10 -0.27 19.76
C ARG A 91 0.09 0.10 18.91
N PRO A 92 0.31 1.41 18.64
CA PRO A 92 1.45 1.84 17.83
C PRO A 92 2.77 1.45 18.49
N THR A 93 3.57 0.61 17.83
CA THR A 93 4.92 0.25 18.26
C THR A 93 5.96 1.14 17.59
N VAL A 94 5.63 1.69 16.42
CA VAL A 94 6.50 2.54 15.59
C VAL A 94 5.65 3.66 14.97
N GLU A 95 6.24 4.85 14.85
CA GLU A 95 5.61 5.98 14.18
C GLU A 95 5.64 5.81 12.66
N LEU A 96 4.48 5.97 12.01
CA LEU A 96 4.31 5.94 10.55
C LEU A 96 4.24 7.34 9.94
N SER A 97 4.89 8.32 10.53
CA SER A 97 4.93 9.70 10.04
C SER A 97 6.18 9.97 9.21
N CYS A 98 6.06 10.93 8.27
CA CYS A 98 7.16 11.34 7.41
C CYS A 98 8.18 12.17 8.18
N ALA A 99 9.45 11.83 8.06
CA ALA A 99 10.53 12.73 8.45
C ALA A 99 10.73 13.89 7.48
N CYS A 100 10.18 13.80 6.30
CA CYS A 100 10.22 14.80 5.23
C CYS A 100 11.64 15.30 4.89
N ARG A 101 12.63 14.40 4.96
CA ARG A 101 14.01 14.68 4.58
C ARG A 101 14.20 14.56 3.07
N ARG A 102 15.18 15.30 2.53
CA ARG A 102 15.60 15.15 1.12
C ARG A 102 16.61 14.01 0.99
N ASP A 103 16.19 12.79 1.30
CA ASP A 103 17.00 11.59 1.16
C ASP A 103 16.35 10.58 0.18
N VAL A 104 17.10 9.56 -0.20
CA VAL A 104 16.65 8.56 -1.17
C VAL A 104 15.36 7.84 -0.73
N TYR A 105 15.16 7.63 0.56
CA TYR A 105 14.00 6.93 1.10
C TYR A 105 12.72 7.76 0.90
N ASN A 106 12.75 9.03 1.30
CA ASN A 106 11.60 9.93 1.15
C ASN A 106 11.31 10.23 -0.32
N ILE A 107 12.34 10.42 -1.17
CA ILE A 107 12.16 10.62 -2.61
C ILE A 107 11.51 9.38 -3.22
N MET A 108 12.04 8.18 -2.96
CA MET A 108 11.48 6.95 -3.50
C MET A 108 10.08 6.67 -2.93
N GLY A 109 9.85 6.93 -1.63
CA GLY A 109 8.54 6.84 -1.02
C GLY A 109 7.50 7.71 -1.73
N LEU A 110 7.86 8.97 -2.03
CA LEU A 110 7.00 9.87 -2.81
C LEU A 110 6.76 9.38 -4.24
N VAL A 111 7.80 8.87 -4.91
CA VAL A 111 7.68 8.29 -6.26
C VAL A 111 6.70 7.12 -6.26
N LEU A 112 6.80 6.21 -5.31
CA LEU A 112 5.87 5.07 -5.19
C LEU A 112 4.44 5.53 -4.88
N ILE A 113 4.25 6.51 -4.01
CA ILE A 113 2.93 7.08 -3.72
C ILE A 113 2.32 7.70 -4.98
N LEU A 114 3.09 8.55 -5.70
CA LEU A 114 2.61 9.15 -6.94
C LEU A 114 2.33 8.11 -8.02
N TYR A 115 3.15 7.05 -8.10
CA TYR A 115 2.89 5.95 -9.00
C TYR A 115 1.60 5.21 -8.64
N ALA A 116 1.36 4.92 -7.38
CA ALA A 116 0.13 4.27 -6.92
C ALA A 116 -1.13 5.10 -7.22
N LEU A 117 -1.05 6.42 -7.02
CA LEU A 117 -2.20 7.32 -7.17
C LEU A 117 -2.47 7.73 -8.62
N ALA A 118 -1.44 7.97 -9.41
CA ALA A 118 -1.54 8.52 -10.76
C ALA A 118 -0.83 7.68 -11.83
N GLY A 119 0.32 7.08 -11.50
CA GLY A 119 1.10 6.27 -12.42
C GLY A 119 0.37 5.02 -12.87
N TYR A 120 -0.31 4.32 -11.95
CA TYR A 120 -1.09 3.12 -12.28
C TYR A 120 -2.16 3.40 -13.34
N PRO A 121 -3.11 4.32 -13.11
CA PRO A 121 -4.12 4.65 -14.13
C PRO A 121 -3.49 5.19 -15.42
N LEU A 122 -2.40 5.95 -15.34
CA LEU A 122 -1.71 6.48 -16.52
C LEU A 122 -1.09 5.36 -17.37
N VAL A 123 -0.36 4.42 -16.75
CA VAL A 123 0.27 3.28 -17.47
C VAL A 123 -0.81 2.38 -18.07
N THR A 124 -1.90 2.11 -17.35
CA THR A 124 -3.03 1.34 -17.86
C THR A 124 -3.67 2.03 -19.07
N TRP A 125 -3.84 3.36 -19.01
CA TRP A 125 -4.36 4.14 -20.14
C TRP A 125 -3.43 4.12 -21.35
N LEU A 126 -2.12 4.26 -21.15
CA LEU A 126 -1.11 4.15 -22.21
C LEU A 126 -1.06 2.74 -22.83
N ALA A 127 -1.41 1.71 -22.06
CA ALA A 127 -1.56 0.34 -22.55
C ALA A 127 -2.89 0.09 -23.30
N GLY A 128 -3.70 1.12 -23.54
CA GLY A 128 -4.95 1.04 -24.29
C GLY A 128 -6.18 0.65 -23.47
N ARG A 129 -6.08 0.62 -22.13
CA ARG A 129 -7.18 0.34 -21.21
C ARG A 129 -7.48 1.57 -20.35
N GLY A 130 -8.74 1.84 -20.10
CA GLY A 130 -9.17 2.98 -19.28
C GLY A 130 -10.20 2.54 -18.23
N TYR A 131 -10.80 3.51 -17.56
CA TYR A 131 -11.95 3.21 -16.71
C TYR A 131 -13.11 2.66 -17.54
N PRO A 132 -13.81 1.57 -17.11
CA PRO A 132 -13.67 0.90 -15.80
C PRO A 132 -12.65 -0.27 -15.76
N GLU A 133 -11.94 -0.58 -16.84
CA GLU A 133 -11.06 -1.76 -17.01
C GLU A 133 -9.66 -1.60 -16.35
N MET A 134 -9.51 -0.71 -15.41
CA MET A 134 -8.21 -0.40 -14.78
C MET A 134 -8.19 -0.72 -13.29
N ALA A 135 -7.00 -1.02 -12.76
CA ALA A 135 -6.80 -1.12 -11.33
C ALA A 135 -6.87 0.27 -10.69
N THR A 136 -7.86 0.48 -9.80
CA THR A 136 -8.08 1.75 -9.11
C THR A 136 -7.45 1.76 -7.72
N PHE A 137 -6.90 2.90 -7.33
CA PHE A 137 -6.19 3.06 -6.07
C PHE A 137 -7.04 2.68 -4.86
N ALA A 138 -6.39 2.00 -3.89
CA ALA A 138 -6.89 1.61 -2.57
C ALA A 138 -8.07 0.62 -2.55
N VAL A 139 -8.77 0.43 -3.67
CA VAL A 139 -9.87 -0.54 -3.79
C VAL A 139 -9.43 -1.81 -4.54
N THR A 140 -8.25 -1.79 -5.17
CA THR A 140 -7.60 -2.95 -5.78
C THR A 140 -6.22 -3.21 -5.18
N PRO A 141 -5.71 -4.45 -5.22
CA PRO A 141 -4.56 -4.89 -4.42
C PRO A 141 -3.22 -4.27 -4.84
N CYS A 142 -2.98 -4.14 -6.14
CA CYS A 142 -1.66 -3.79 -6.66
C CYS A 142 -1.27 -2.32 -6.34
N PRO A 143 -2.05 -1.29 -6.69
CA PRO A 143 -1.71 0.09 -6.33
C PRO A 143 -1.75 0.34 -4.81
N LEU A 144 -2.60 -0.38 -4.05
CA LEU A 144 -2.59 -0.32 -2.59
C LEU A 144 -1.26 -0.80 -2.01
N THR A 145 -0.71 -1.89 -2.52
CA THR A 145 0.58 -2.44 -2.07
C THR A 145 1.73 -1.48 -2.37
N VAL A 146 1.77 -0.90 -3.57
CA VAL A 146 2.77 0.11 -3.95
C VAL A 146 2.69 1.33 -3.03
N PHE A 147 1.49 1.83 -2.76
CA PHE A 147 1.25 2.94 -1.83
C PHE A 147 1.76 2.61 -0.42
N THR A 148 1.50 1.39 0.05
CA THR A 148 1.95 0.93 1.37
C THR A 148 3.48 0.95 1.49
N PHE A 149 4.22 0.48 0.48
CA PHE A 149 5.68 0.62 0.43
C PHE A 149 6.12 2.09 0.44
N GLY A 150 5.40 2.94 -0.30
CA GLY A 150 5.65 4.38 -0.30
C GLY A 150 5.55 4.99 1.10
N ILE A 151 4.49 4.67 1.85
CA ILE A 151 4.30 5.14 3.25
C ILE A 151 5.41 4.61 4.16
N PHE A 152 5.81 3.34 4.02
CA PHE A 152 6.90 2.76 4.82
C PHE A 152 8.26 3.43 4.56
N LEU A 153 8.52 3.85 3.33
CA LEU A 153 9.74 4.57 2.98
C LEU A 153 9.74 6.01 3.49
N LEU A 154 8.58 6.65 3.67
CA LEU A 154 8.49 7.99 4.25
C LEU A 154 8.79 7.99 5.76
N THR A 155 8.59 6.90 6.47
CA THR A 155 8.87 6.85 7.91
C THR A 155 10.37 6.73 8.20
N ASP A 156 10.85 7.39 9.25
CA ASP A 156 12.24 7.29 9.73
C ASP A 156 12.49 6.09 10.65
N ARG A 157 11.45 5.38 11.04
CA ARG A 157 11.53 4.27 11.98
C ARG A 157 11.62 2.93 11.27
N HIS A 158 12.16 1.94 11.95
CA HIS A 158 12.12 0.56 11.47
C HIS A 158 10.69 0.07 11.39
N VAL A 159 10.27 -0.32 10.19
CA VAL A 159 8.93 -0.87 9.98
C VAL A 159 8.87 -2.28 10.55
N PRO A 160 7.90 -2.61 11.42
CA PRO A 160 7.77 -3.96 11.94
C PRO A 160 7.60 -4.99 10.82
N TYR A 161 8.40 -6.06 10.83
CA TYR A 161 8.40 -7.07 9.77
C TYR A 161 7.02 -7.70 9.53
N TYR A 162 6.19 -7.82 10.57
CA TYR A 162 4.83 -8.36 10.41
C TYR A 162 3.94 -7.50 9.50
N LEU A 163 4.24 -6.20 9.33
CA LEU A 163 3.55 -5.34 8.38
C LEU A 163 4.10 -5.45 6.95
N LEU A 164 5.30 -6.01 6.77
CA LEU A 164 5.99 -6.10 5.48
C LEU A 164 5.73 -7.41 4.75
N VAL A 165 5.52 -8.52 5.47
CA VAL A 165 5.48 -9.87 4.89
C VAL A 165 4.45 -9.98 3.77
N ILE A 166 3.21 -9.59 4.01
CA ILE A 166 2.13 -9.73 3.03
C ILE A 166 2.29 -8.78 1.84
N PRO A 167 2.62 -7.47 2.03
CA PRO A 167 2.97 -6.59 0.91
C PRO A 167 4.10 -7.14 0.03
N VAL A 168 5.14 -7.74 0.63
CA VAL A 168 6.26 -8.34 -0.13
C VAL A 168 5.78 -9.56 -0.93
N LEU A 169 5.03 -10.48 -0.31
CA LEU A 169 4.48 -11.64 -0.99
C LEU A 169 3.58 -11.23 -2.17
N TRP A 170 2.76 -10.20 -1.97
CA TRP A 170 1.92 -9.68 -3.04
C TRP A 170 2.74 -9.02 -4.16
N ALA A 171 3.77 -8.26 -3.83
CA ALA A 171 4.64 -7.63 -4.83
C ALA A 171 5.35 -8.67 -5.71
N VAL A 172 5.78 -9.80 -5.14
CA VAL A 172 6.37 -10.92 -5.90
C VAL A 172 5.34 -11.52 -6.88
N SER A 173 4.08 -11.62 -6.49
CA SER A 173 3.01 -12.13 -7.37
C SER A 173 2.78 -11.26 -8.61
N GLY A 174 3.21 -10.00 -8.61
CA GLY A 174 3.11 -9.08 -9.74
C GLY A 174 3.72 -9.62 -11.03
N VAL A 175 4.75 -10.47 -10.94
CA VAL A 175 5.35 -11.14 -12.11
C VAL A 175 4.32 -11.96 -12.89
N VAL A 176 3.40 -12.63 -12.17
CA VAL A 176 2.32 -13.41 -12.77
C VAL A 176 1.33 -12.49 -13.49
N TRP A 177 0.98 -11.37 -12.89
CA TRP A 177 0.02 -10.42 -13.45
C TRP A 177 0.57 -9.71 -14.69
N ILE A 178 1.86 -9.36 -14.70
CA ILE A 178 2.56 -8.84 -15.91
C ILE A 178 2.45 -9.85 -17.03
N GLY A 179 2.69 -11.15 -16.76
CA GLY A 179 2.55 -12.23 -17.74
C GLY A 179 1.12 -12.39 -18.30
N ASN A 180 0.10 -11.92 -17.56
CA ASN A 180 -1.31 -11.88 -17.97
C ASN A 180 -1.74 -10.51 -18.57
N GLY A 181 -0.78 -9.65 -18.95
CA GLY A 181 -1.05 -8.38 -19.65
C GLY A 181 -1.24 -7.16 -18.76
N MET A 182 -1.08 -7.28 -17.44
CA MET A 182 -1.13 -6.15 -16.49
C MET A 182 0.24 -5.47 -16.42
N VAL A 183 0.58 -4.72 -17.47
CA VAL A 183 1.93 -4.10 -17.60
C VAL A 183 2.21 -3.07 -16.50
N GLU A 184 1.18 -2.46 -15.92
CA GLU A 184 1.27 -1.56 -14.77
C GLU A 184 1.83 -2.25 -13.52
N ASP A 185 1.74 -3.57 -13.41
CA ASP A 185 2.28 -4.34 -12.28
C ASP A 185 3.81 -4.45 -12.28
N VAL A 186 4.49 -3.96 -13.33
CA VAL A 186 5.93 -3.69 -13.27
C VAL A 186 6.26 -2.76 -12.09
N GLY A 187 5.44 -1.73 -11.85
CA GLY A 187 5.60 -0.87 -10.69
C GLY A 187 5.36 -1.59 -9.35
N LEU A 188 4.47 -2.57 -9.31
CA LEU A 188 4.27 -3.41 -8.13
C LEU A 188 5.54 -4.23 -7.81
N VAL A 189 6.10 -4.93 -8.80
CA VAL A 189 7.33 -5.72 -8.63
C VAL A 189 8.50 -4.83 -8.22
N LEU A 190 8.67 -3.68 -8.89
CA LEU A 190 9.72 -2.72 -8.56
C LEU A 190 9.54 -2.15 -7.16
N SER A 191 8.32 -1.89 -6.71
CA SER A 191 8.05 -1.41 -5.34
C SER A 191 8.44 -2.44 -4.29
N GLY A 192 8.22 -3.73 -4.55
CA GLY A 192 8.65 -4.81 -3.67
C GLY A 192 10.18 -4.92 -3.59
N VAL A 193 10.86 -4.95 -4.75
CA VAL A 193 12.32 -5.10 -4.79
C VAL A 193 13.03 -3.88 -4.23
N VAL A 194 12.71 -2.69 -4.76
CA VAL A 194 13.36 -1.43 -4.36
C VAL A 194 12.90 -1.01 -2.97
N GLY A 195 11.59 -1.10 -2.69
CA GLY A 195 11.03 -0.72 -1.40
C GLY A 195 11.59 -1.57 -0.27
N LEU A 196 11.52 -2.90 -0.39
CA LEU A 196 12.10 -3.80 0.61
C LEU A 196 13.61 -3.61 0.73
N GLY A 197 14.33 -3.54 -0.40
CA GLY A 197 15.78 -3.35 -0.39
C GLY A 197 16.20 -2.07 0.34
N LEU A 198 15.53 -0.95 0.08
CA LEU A 198 15.78 0.32 0.77
C LEU A 198 15.41 0.25 2.25
N LEU A 199 14.30 -0.38 2.61
CA LEU A 199 13.89 -0.55 4.01
C LEU A 199 14.92 -1.37 4.80
N LEU A 200 15.34 -2.52 4.26
CA LEU A 200 16.36 -3.36 4.90
C LEU A 200 17.71 -2.64 5.01
N TYR A 201 18.13 -1.93 3.98
CA TYR A 201 19.37 -1.15 3.99
C TYR A 201 19.31 -0.01 5.02
N ARG A 202 18.19 0.71 5.09
CA ARG A 202 17.96 1.75 6.10
C ARG A 202 18.06 1.15 7.51
N ASP A 203 17.35 0.05 7.75
CA ASP A 203 17.27 -0.57 9.07
C ASP A 203 18.63 -1.14 9.52
N ALA A 204 19.48 -1.56 8.56
CA ALA A 204 20.86 -2.00 8.84
C ALA A 204 21.84 -0.84 9.08
N THR A 205 21.60 0.34 8.49
CA THR A 205 22.57 1.46 8.52
C THR A 205 22.19 2.59 9.47
N ARG A 206 20.93 2.67 9.88
CA ARG A 206 20.42 3.68 10.82
C ARG A 206 19.97 2.97 12.11
N PRO A 207 20.81 2.93 13.17
CA PRO A 207 20.37 2.36 14.43
C PRO A 207 19.14 3.11 14.97
N GLU A 208 18.27 2.38 15.65
CA GLU A 208 17.12 3.02 16.30
C GLU A 208 17.60 4.06 17.32
N PRO A 209 16.94 5.24 17.39
CA PRO A 209 17.27 6.25 18.39
C PRO A 209 17.11 5.67 19.78
N THR A 210 18.14 5.88 20.60
CA THR A 210 18.11 5.46 22.00
C THR A 210 16.98 6.17 22.77
N PRO A 211 16.56 5.65 23.94
CA PRO A 211 15.61 6.36 24.79
C PRO A 211 16.04 7.81 25.12
N GLU A 212 17.37 8.03 25.26
CA GLU A 212 17.96 9.35 25.49
C GLU A 212 17.82 10.29 24.31
N ASP A 213 18.01 9.79 23.07
CA ASP A 213 17.78 10.56 21.84
C ASP A 213 16.29 10.96 21.67
N ARG A 214 15.38 10.11 22.14
CA ARG A 214 13.93 10.40 22.11
C ARG A 214 13.58 11.54 23.05
N ILE A 215 14.17 11.57 24.24
CA ILE A 215 13.98 12.64 25.23
C ILE A 215 14.57 13.95 24.69
N ALA A 216 15.80 13.92 24.17
CA ALA A 216 16.46 15.11 23.63
C ALA A 216 15.70 15.75 22.44
N ASN A 217 15.04 14.93 21.59
CA ASN A 217 14.25 15.42 20.46
C ASN A 217 12.84 15.92 20.85
N ALA A 218 12.29 15.52 22.00
CA ALA A 218 11.02 16.01 22.49
C ALA A 218 11.09 17.46 23.06
N TYR A 219 12.31 17.93 23.36
CA TYR A 219 12.56 19.29 23.88
C TYR A 219 13.14 20.27 22.84
N ARG A 220 13.18 19.90 21.56
CA ARG A 220 13.53 20.75 20.41
C ARG A 220 12.31 21.08 19.57
#